data_5e84c2aad1e7c0dc460a4d7428a713c3
#
_entry.id   5e84c2aad1e7c0dc460a4d7428a713c3
#
_cell.length_a   1.000
_cell.length_b   1.000
_cell.length_c   1.000
_cell.angle_alpha   90.00
_cell.angle_beta   90.00
_cell.angle_gamma   90.00
#
_symmetry.space_group_name_H-M   'P 1'
#
loop_
_entity.id
_entity.type
_entity.pdbx_description
1 polymer ?
#
loop_
_entity_poly.entity_id
_entity_poly.type
_entity_poly.pdbx_seq_one_letter_code
_entity_poly.pdbx_strand_id
1 'polypeptide(L)'
;MTNGQVSDPAATRVAVVGAGGWGEQHARIFSRRPDTELVAIVGRTRDKTDARASAYGTEGFTDIDLMLDTVHPDLVTVCLPNEQHFDVTRHLLERGTPLLVEKPLVFSLAEADELLEIASANGVFFGINFNHRFAEPVQRALAAIAEGALGDPVFATWRFGGEANRGESPHANLIETQCHGLDMLELFFGPISSVMAQMTDKTYGAYSTIAVALEFANGAVGTLLGSYDSSYSYPDSQLVELNGTLGRAVIHDTVRSLSLQSVGDEVAHVWQAGYFNDEARYFAGTFDRHVDRLIPALRDGASPPVPALAGHRALALAEAIITSHEAGVRVETAATS
;
A
#
# COMPACT_ATOMS: atom_id res chain seq x y z
N MET A 1 14.50 1.33 47.04
CA MET A 1 13.76 1.61 45.81
C MET A 1 14.69 1.26 44.66
N THR A 2 14.57 0.05 44.16
CA THR A 2 15.38 -0.44 43.03
C THR A 2 14.73 0.10 41.74
N ASN A 3 15.42 1.03 41.09
CA ASN A 3 15.10 1.44 39.72
C ASN A 3 15.23 0.20 38.83
N GLY A 4 14.10 -0.41 38.47
CA GLY A 4 14.06 -1.36 37.37
C GLY A 4 14.43 -0.62 36.09
N GLN A 5 15.64 -0.79 35.59
CA GLN A 5 15.99 -0.48 34.22
C GLN A 5 15.09 -1.36 33.37
N VAL A 6 14.09 -0.75 32.71
CA VAL A 6 13.44 -1.36 31.55
C VAL A 6 14.57 -1.47 30.53
N SER A 7 15.04 -2.70 30.27
CA SER A 7 15.94 -2.95 29.16
C SER A 7 15.23 -2.48 27.90
N ASP A 8 15.84 -1.58 27.16
CA ASP A 8 15.38 -1.18 25.83
C ASP A 8 15.25 -2.47 25.00
N PRO A 9 14.09 -2.78 24.42
CA PRO A 9 13.94 -4.02 23.66
C PRO A 9 14.97 -4.02 22.52
N ALA A 10 15.63 -5.18 22.29
CA ALA A 10 16.62 -5.32 21.23
C ALA A 10 16.02 -4.82 19.90
N ALA A 11 16.84 -4.15 19.08
CA ALA A 11 16.42 -3.66 17.78
C ALA A 11 15.90 -4.82 16.91
N THR A 12 14.78 -4.61 16.20
CA THR A 12 14.22 -5.60 15.27
C THR A 12 15.17 -5.78 14.09
N ARG A 13 15.60 -6.99 13.85
CA ARG A 13 16.54 -7.34 12.76
C ARG A 13 15.78 -7.47 11.45
N VAL A 14 16.10 -6.63 10.48
CA VAL A 14 15.37 -6.57 9.19
C VAL A 14 16.29 -6.89 8.03
N ALA A 15 15.87 -7.79 7.16
CA ALA A 15 16.51 -8.04 5.87
C ALA A 15 15.64 -7.50 4.72
N VAL A 16 16.29 -7.01 3.66
CA VAL A 16 15.63 -6.50 2.46
C VAL A 16 15.93 -7.41 1.28
N VAL A 17 14.92 -8.02 0.71
CA VAL A 17 15.01 -8.80 -0.54
C VAL A 17 14.62 -7.91 -1.72
N GLY A 18 15.64 -7.48 -2.47
CA GLY A 18 15.53 -6.55 -3.58
C GLY A 18 16.56 -5.41 -3.48
N ALA A 19 17.58 -5.39 -4.36
CA ALA A 19 18.61 -4.35 -4.42
C ALA A 19 18.24 -3.19 -5.38
N GLY A 20 16.98 -3.11 -5.84
CA GLY A 20 16.45 -2.07 -6.72
C GLY A 20 16.04 -0.78 -6.00
N GLY A 21 15.33 0.13 -6.70
CA GLY A 21 14.92 1.42 -6.15
C GLY A 21 13.98 1.32 -4.94
N TRP A 22 12.99 0.42 -4.97
CA TRP A 22 12.10 0.19 -3.82
C TRP A 22 12.85 -0.45 -2.65
N GLY A 23 13.72 -1.44 -2.90
CA GLY A 23 14.58 -2.00 -1.86
C GLY A 23 15.52 -0.96 -1.24
N GLU A 24 15.97 0.03 -2.01
CA GLU A 24 16.73 1.16 -1.46
C GLU A 24 15.89 2.01 -0.49
N GLN A 25 14.62 2.27 -0.80
CA GLN A 25 13.74 2.99 0.12
C GLN A 25 13.56 2.24 1.44
N HIS A 26 13.34 0.93 1.39
CA HIS A 26 13.26 0.09 2.58
C HIS A 26 14.58 0.07 3.35
N ALA A 27 15.72 -0.13 2.69
CA ALA A 27 17.04 -0.08 3.32
C ALA A 27 17.29 1.27 4.00
N ARG A 28 16.93 2.40 3.36
CA ARG A 28 17.03 3.74 3.93
C ARG A 28 16.22 3.88 5.23
N ILE A 29 14.99 3.36 5.24
CA ILE A 29 14.11 3.47 6.40
C ILE A 29 14.67 2.65 7.56
N PHE A 30 14.93 1.36 7.35
CA PHE A 30 15.33 0.45 8.41
C PHE A 30 16.75 0.73 8.95
N SER A 31 17.65 1.28 8.13
CA SER A 31 19.00 1.66 8.56
C SER A 31 19.07 2.93 9.43
N ARG A 32 18.02 3.78 9.41
CA ARG A 32 18.00 5.07 10.13
C ARG A 32 17.22 5.04 11.43
N ARG A 33 16.46 3.98 11.66
CA ARG A 33 15.61 3.88 12.85
C ARG A 33 16.40 3.32 14.03
N PRO A 34 16.19 3.85 15.24
CA PRO A 34 16.86 3.34 16.45
C PRO A 34 16.28 2.00 16.92
N ASP A 35 15.04 1.67 16.50
CA ASP A 35 14.32 0.45 16.88
C ASP A 35 14.48 -0.70 15.87
N THR A 36 15.27 -0.51 14.81
CA THR A 36 15.56 -1.55 13.81
C THR A 36 17.05 -1.66 13.50
N GLU A 37 17.49 -2.84 13.09
CA GLU A 37 18.83 -3.12 12.56
C GLU A 37 18.70 -3.70 11.16
N LEU A 38 19.22 -3.03 10.14
CA LEU A 38 19.29 -3.57 8.79
C LEU A 38 20.43 -4.59 8.72
N VAL A 39 20.11 -5.88 8.76
CA VAL A 39 21.10 -6.97 8.86
C VAL A 39 21.54 -7.54 7.51
N ALA A 40 20.74 -7.40 6.46
CA ALA A 40 21.10 -7.90 5.13
C ALA A 40 20.34 -7.20 4.00
N ILE A 41 20.97 -7.19 2.82
CA ILE A 41 20.32 -6.92 1.54
C ILE A 41 20.57 -8.11 0.60
N VAL A 42 19.49 -8.64 0.03
CA VAL A 42 19.54 -9.74 -0.94
C VAL A 42 19.22 -9.23 -2.33
N GLY A 43 20.00 -9.61 -3.32
CA GLY A 43 19.75 -9.28 -4.73
C GLY A 43 20.36 -10.27 -5.70
N ARG A 44 19.82 -10.30 -6.91
CA ARG A 44 20.24 -11.27 -7.95
C ARG A 44 21.67 -11.06 -8.45
N THR A 45 22.14 -9.82 -8.53
CA THR A 45 23.42 -9.45 -9.12
C THR A 45 24.41 -9.08 -8.02
N ARG A 46 25.47 -9.86 -7.84
CA ARG A 46 26.46 -9.70 -6.76
C ARG A 46 26.96 -8.28 -6.61
N ASP A 47 27.51 -7.68 -7.69
CA ASP A 47 28.09 -6.33 -7.64
C ASP A 47 27.09 -5.26 -7.21
N LYS A 48 25.84 -5.32 -7.71
CA LYS A 48 24.79 -4.36 -7.33
C LYS A 48 24.36 -4.54 -5.89
N THR A 49 24.28 -5.79 -5.44
CA THR A 49 23.88 -6.13 -4.08
C THR A 49 24.94 -5.67 -3.09
N ASP A 50 26.23 -5.94 -3.35
CA ASP A 50 27.33 -5.53 -2.50
C ASP A 50 27.46 -4.00 -2.45
N ALA A 51 27.29 -3.32 -3.58
CA ALA A 51 27.29 -1.86 -3.61
C ALA A 51 26.14 -1.27 -2.76
N ARG A 52 24.94 -1.86 -2.84
CA ARG A 52 23.78 -1.44 -2.06
C ARG A 52 23.99 -1.73 -0.57
N ALA A 53 24.44 -2.92 -0.22
CA ALA A 53 24.70 -3.33 1.16
C ALA A 53 25.78 -2.44 1.80
N SER A 54 26.88 -2.19 1.09
CA SER A 54 27.96 -1.30 1.53
C SER A 54 27.48 0.13 1.80
N ALA A 55 26.56 0.67 0.96
CA ALA A 55 26.01 2.01 1.14
C ALA A 55 25.21 2.17 2.45
N TYR A 56 24.70 1.07 2.99
CA TYR A 56 23.93 1.04 4.25
C TYR A 56 24.67 0.35 5.42
N GLY A 57 25.92 -0.04 5.21
CA GLY A 57 26.76 -0.66 6.27
C GLY A 57 26.28 -2.04 6.69
N THR A 58 25.66 -2.80 5.78
CA THR A 58 25.15 -4.15 6.04
C THR A 58 25.76 -5.19 5.11
N GLU A 59 25.39 -6.46 5.25
CA GLU A 59 25.89 -7.58 4.44
C GLU A 59 25.04 -7.84 3.20
N GLY A 60 25.71 -8.16 2.07
CA GLY A 60 25.07 -8.46 0.78
C GLY A 60 25.00 -9.96 0.51
N PHE A 61 23.82 -10.45 0.14
CA PHE A 61 23.59 -11.87 -0.21
C PHE A 61 23.00 -11.99 -1.61
N THR A 62 23.28 -13.11 -2.27
CA THR A 62 22.62 -13.49 -3.53
C THR A 62 21.79 -14.78 -3.39
N ASP A 63 21.74 -15.33 -2.19
CA ASP A 63 21.01 -16.52 -1.80
C ASP A 63 20.17 -16.21 -0.56
N ILE A 64 18.86 -16.46 -0.63
CA ILE A 64 17.90 -16.17 0.43
C ILE A 64 18.07 -17.11 1.62
N ASP A 65 18.27 -18.42 1.36
CA ASP A 65 18.43 -19.40 2.44
C ASP A 65 19.73 -19.17 3.21
N LEU A 66 20.82 -18.89 2.50
CA LEU A 66 22.07 -18.50 3.15
C LEU A 66 21.91 -17.25 4.01
N MET A 67 21.17 -16.25 3.54
CA MET A 67 20.87 -15.06 4.32
C MET A 67 20.08 -15.41 5.57
N LEU A 68 18.97 -16.16 5.44
CA LEU A 68 18.12 -16.55 6.58
C LEU A 68 18.93 -17.30 7.64
N ASP A 69 19.75 -18.28 7.19
CA ASP A 69 20.55 -19.14 8.08
C ASP A 69 21.76 -18.40 8.70
N THR A 70 22.20 -17.28 8.10
CA THR A 70 23.35 -16.51 8.59
C THR A 70 22.93 -15.39 9.55
N VAL A 71 21.92 -14.59 9.17
CA VAL A 71 21.58 -13.37 9.92
C VAL A 71 20.31 -13.46 10.74
N HIS A 72 19.50 -14.51 10.60
CA HIS A 72 18.27 -14.76 11.36
C HIS A 72 17.42 -13.49 11.56
N PRO A 73 16.84 -12.91 10.48
CA PRO A 73 16.06 -11.69 10.58
C PRO A 73 14.72 -11.94 11.30
N ASP A 74 14.23 -10.93 12.05
CA ASP A 74 12.90 -10.92 12.66
C ASP A 74 11.81 -10.54 11.63
N LEU A 75 12.21 -9.83 10.57
CA LEU A 75 11.34 -9.37 9.47
C LEU A 75 12.11 -9.38 8.16
N VAL A 76 11.49 -9.87 7.10
CA VAL A 76 12.00 -9.70 5.74
C VAL A 76 11.06 -8.80 4.95
N THR A 77 11.62 -7.81 4.23
CA THR A 77 10.84 -7.03 3.28
C THR A 77 11.13 -7.47 1.85
N VAL A 78 10.07 -7.68 1.05
CA VAL A 78 10.16 -8.14 -0.33
C VAL A 78 9.87 -6.99 -1.28
N CYS A 79 10.89 -6.58 -2.05
CA CYS A 79 10.89 -5.42 -2.94
C CYS A 79 11.40 -5.80 -4.32
N LEU A 80 10.79 -6.83 -4.91
CA LEU A 80 11.22 -7.43 -6.17
C LEU A 80 10.39 -6.92 -7.36
N PRO A 81 10.86 -7.09 -8.60
CA PRO A 81 10.01 -7.00 -9.78
C PRO A 81 8.85 -8.00 -9.69
N ASN A 82 7.72 -7.63 -10.27
CA ASN A 82 6.45 -8.35 -10.18
C ASN A 82 6.54 -9.86 -10.45
N GLU A 83 7.29 -10.26 -11.46
CA GLU A 83 7.48 -11.66 -11.88
C GLU A 83 8.09 -12.58 -10.80
N GLN A 84 8.78 -12.00 -9.82
CA GLN A 84 9.48 -12.73 -8.77
C GLN A 84 8.76 -12.64 -7.42
N HIS A 85 7.66 -11.86 -7.33
CA HIS A 85 6.96 -11.66 -6.07
C HIS A 85 6.41 -12.96 -5.50
N PHE A 86 5.73 -13.76 -6.32
CA PHE A 86 5.08 -14.98 -5.87
C PHE A 86 6.08 -15.99 -5.31
N ASP A 87 7.03 -16.45 -6.12
CA ASP A 87 7.93 -17.56 -5.73
C ASP A 87 8.74 -17.23 -4.49
N VAL A 88 9.28 -16.00 -4.42
CA VAL A 88 10.10 -15.58 -3.27
C VAL A 88 9.24 -15.39 -2.03
N THR A 89 8.06 -14.80 -2.12
CA THR A 89 7.15 -14.63 -1.00
C THR A 89 6.67 -15.97 -0.46
N ARG A 90 6.29 -16.90 -1.35
CA ARG A 90 5.92 -18.27 -1.00
C ARG A 90 7.03 -18.96 -0.22
N HIS A 91 8.24 -18.98 -0.77
CA HIS A 91 9.40 -19.60 -0.13
C HIS A 91 9.65 -19.07 1.29
N LEU A 92 9.60 -17.73 1.46
CA LEU A 92 9.80 -17.11 2.77
C LEU A 92 8.67 -17.45 3.76
N LEU A 93 7.41 -17.52 3.30
CA LEU A 93 6.27 -17.94 4.13
C LEU A 93 6.37 -19.40 4.55
N GLU A 94 6.81 -20.29 3.64
CA GLU A 94 7.08 -21.72 3.96
C GLU A 94 8.20 -21.87 5.00
N ARG A 95 9.18 -20.95 5.01
CA ARG A 95 10.24 -20.87 6.04
C ARG A 95 9.75 -20.24 7.37
N GLY A 96 8.46 -19.83 7.45
CA GLY A 96 7.89 -19.22 8.65
C GLY A 96 8.40 -17.79 8.93
N THR A 97 8.88 -17.09 7.92
CA THR A 97 9.52 -15.78 8.04
C THR A 97 8.46 -14.67 8.06
N PRO A 98 8.43 -13.76 9.06
CA PRO A 98 7.56 -12.59 9.03
C PRO A 98 7.87 -11.65 7.85
N LEU A 99 6.83 -11.19 7.14
CA LEU A 99 6.99 -10.45 5.88
C LEU A 99 6.26 -9.11 5.85
N LEU A 100 6.90 -8.14 5.22
CA LEU A 100 6.29 -6.98 4.58
C LEU A 100 6.59 -7.03 3.07
N VAL A 101 5.58 -7.15 2.22
CA VAL A 101 5.78 -7.18 0.76
C VAL A 101 5.37 -5.88 0.10
N GLU A 102 6.02 -5.53 -1.00
CA GLU A 102 5.59 -4.43 -1.86
C GLU A 102 4.31 -4.80 -2.62
N LYS A 103 3.60 -3.77 -3.03
CA LYS A 103 2.41 -3.91 -3.88
C LYS A 103 2.82 -4.00 -5.38
N PRO A 104 2.02 -4.65 -6.24
CA PRO A 104 0.87 -5.48 -5.91
C PRO A 104 1.30 -6.76 -5.20
N LEU A 105 0.39 -7.42 -4.47
CA LEU A 105 0.71 -8.66 -3.78
C LEU A 105 1.23 -9.71 -4.77
N VAL A 106 0.45 -9.99 -5.80
CA VAL A 106 0.75 -10.84 -6.97
C VAL A 106 -0.18 -10.42 -8.11
N PHE A 107 -0.17 -11.16 -9.23
CA PHE A 107 -1.01 -10.89 -10.42
C PHE A 107 -2.13 -11.90 -10.66
N SER A 108 -2.24 -12.94 -9.85
CA SER A 108 -3.25 -13.99 -9.93
C SER A 108 -3.90 -14.21 -8.58
N LEU A 109 -5.22 -14.32 -8.54
CA LEU A 109 -5.94 -14.64 -7.30
C LEU A 109 -5.53 -16.00 -6.74
N ALA A 110 -5.29 -16.99 -7.60
CA ALA A 110 -4.85 -18.30 -7.15
C ALA A 110 -3.49 -18.25 -6.42
N GLU A 111 -2.56 -17.42 -6.91
CA GLU A 111 -1.29 -17.16 -6.21
C GLU A 111 -1.52 -16.41 -4.88
N ALA A 112 -2.42 -15.42 -4.86
CA ALA A 112 -2.74 -14.68 -3.65
C ALA A 112 -3.39 -15.58 -2.59
N ASP A 113 -4.32 -16.46 -2.99
CA ASP A 113 -4.95 -17.47 -2.13
C ASP A 113 -3.91 -18.38 -1.51
N GLU A 114 -2.99 -18.96 -2.33
CA GLU A 114 -1.91 -19.84 -1.87
C GLU A 114 -1.03 -19.14 -0.83
N LEU A 115 -0.60 -17.90 -1.07
CA LEU A 115 0.21 -17.14 -0.11
C LEU A 115 -0.52 -16.91 1.22
N LEU A 116 -1.81 -16.57 1.19
CA LEU A 116 -2.60 -16.36 2.39
C LEU A 116 -2.83 -17.66 3.17
N GLU A 117 -3.06 -18.78 2.47
CA GLU A 117 -3.20 -20.11 3.08
C GLU A 117 -1.90 -20.53 3.79
N ILE A 118 -0.74 -20.38 3.14
CA ILE A 118 0.56 -20.70 3.75
C ILE A 118 0.81 -19.81 4.98
N ALA A 119 0.58 -18.49 4.87
CA ALA A 119 0.78 -17.57 5.97
C ALA A 119 -0.13 -17.92 7.17
N SER A 120 -1.39 -18.24 6.92
CA SER A 120 -2.36 -18.66 7.93
C SER A 120 -1.98 -19.99 8.59
N ALA A 121 -1.62 -20.99 7.80
CA ALA A 121 -1.22 -22.32 8.29
C ALA A 121 0.01 -22.27 9.20
N ASN A 122 0.95 -21.38 8.91
CA ASN A 122 2.19 -21.20 9.66
C ASN A 122 2.09 -20.10 10.74
N GLY A 123 0.98 -19.38 10.86
CA GLY A 123 0.81 -18.29 11.81
C GLY A 123 1.78 -17.13 11.57
N VAL A 124 2.14 -16.85 10.31
CA VAL A 124 3.17 -15.88 9.94
C VAL A 124 2.59 -14.47 9.87
N PHE A 125 3.31 -13.50 10.46
CA PHE A 125 3.03 -12.07 10.26
C PHE A 125 3.26 -11.70 8.79
N PHE A 126 2.17 -11.40 8.05
CA PHE A 126 2.22 -11.14 6.62
C PHE A 126 1.50 -9.85 6.26
N GLY A 127 2.27 -8.79 6.02
CA GLY A 127 1.81 -7.45 5.67
C GLY A 127 2.13 -7.04 4.24
N ILE A 128 1.38 -6.06 3.72
CA ILE A 128 1.60 -5.43 2.40
C ILE A 128 1.78 -3.92 2.54
N ASN A 129 2.59 -3.31 1.65
CA ASN A 129 2.90 -1.89 1.71
C ASN A 129 1.91 -1.01 0.95
N PHE A 130 0.71 -0.80 1.50
CA PHE A 130 -0.20 0.25 1.05
C PHE A 130 0.07 1.56 1.81
N ASN A 131 1.19 2.16 1.50
CA ASN A 131 1.73 3.33 2.20
C ASN A 131 0.83 4.58 2.15
N HIS A 132 -0.07 4.73 1.16
CA HIS A 132 -1.03 5.84 1.08
C HIS A 132 -1.91 5.95 2.32
N ARG A 133 -2.26 4.83 2.96
CA ARG A 133 -3.02 4.81 4.23
C ARG A 133 -2.38 5.67 5.33
N PHE A 134 -1.05 5.83 5.30
CA PHE A 134 -0.27 6.52 6.32
C PHE A 134 0.10 7.97 5.97
N ALA A 135 -0.49 8.53 4.91
CA ALA A 135 -0.40 9.96 4.63
C ALA A 135 -1.14 10.76 5.70
N GLU A 136 -0.56 11.85 6.17
CA GLU A 136 -1.16 12.69 7.22
C GLU A 136 -2.58 13.17 6.89
N PRO A 137 -2.88 13.65 5.65
CA PRO A 137 -4.25 13.98 5.26
C PRO A 137 -5.22 12.80 5.36
N VAL A 138 -4.76 11.58 5.02
CA VAL A 138 -5.55 10.35 5.09
C VAL A 138 -5.89 10.00 6.54
N GLN A 139 -4.89 10.02 7.43
CA GLN A 139 -5.09 9.73 8.85
C GLN A 139 -6.05 10.73 9.51
N ARG A 140 -5.96 12.01 9.13
CA ARG A 140 -6.90 13.05 9.59
C ARG A 140 -8.31 12.86 9.05
N ALA A 141 -8.46 12.46 7.80
CA ALA A 141 -9.77 12.14 7.22
C ALA A 141 -10.41 10.92 7.93
N LEU A 142 -9.62 9.88 8.22
CA LEU A 142 -10.09 8.73 9.01
C LEU A 142 -10.51 9.12 10.42
N ALA A 143 -9.76 10.00 11.08
CA ALA A 143 -10.16 10.52 12.40
C ALA A 143 -11.48 11.29 12.33
N ALA A 144 -11.65 12.18 11.33
CA ALA A 144 -12.89 12.91 11.13
C ALA A 144 -14.09 11.99 10.85
N ILE A 145 -13.90 10.92 10.07
CA ILE A 145 -14.93 9.88 9.85
C ILE A 145 -15.27 9.18 11.16
N ALA A 146 -14.28 8.77 11.94
CA ALA A 146 -14.49 8.10 13.23
C ALA A 146 -15.20 8.98 14.27
N GLU A 147 -14.99 10.29 14.21
CA GLU A 147 -15.67 11.31 15.02
C GLU A 147 -17.10 11.63 14.52
N GLY A 148 -17.52 11.04 13.38
CA GLY A 148 -18.83 11.26 12.78
C GLY A 148 -18.99 12.55 12.01
N ALA A 149 -17.89 13.26 11.71
CA ALA A 149 -17.93 14.57 11.05
C ALA A 149 -18.54 14.55 9.63
N LEU A 150 -18.46 13.40 8.94
CA LEU A 150 -19.07 13.21 7.63
C LEU A 150 -20.50 12.65 7.69
N GLY A 151 -20.92 12.06 8.83
CA GLY A 151 -22.19 11.32 8.93
C GLY A 151 -22.15 10.02 8.14
N ASP A 152 -23.31 9.58 7.62
CA ASP A 152 -23.42 8.36 6.82
C ASP A 152 -22.76 8.55 5.44
N PRO A 153 -22.00 7.57 4.92
CA PRO A 153 -21.40 7.61 3.61
C PRO A 153 -22.44 7.80 2.50
N VAL A 154 -22.18 8.71 1.56
CA VAL A 154 -23.06 8.98 0.40
C VAL A 154 -22.35 8.64 -0.91
N PHE A 155 -21.20 9.28 -1.16
CA PHE A 155 -20.37 8.91 -2.29
C PHE A 155 -18.89 9.19 -2.06
N ALA A 156 -18.03 8.43 -2.76
CA ALA A 156 -16.58 8.62 -2.78
C ALA A 156 -16.04 8.68 -4.21
N THR A 157 -15.01 9.51 -4.43
CA THR A 157 -14.27 9.53 -5.69
C THR A 157 -12.77 9.33 -5.44
N TRP A 158 -12.16 8.56 -6.32
CA TRP A 158 -10.73 8.44 -6.46
C TRP A 158 -10.31 8.85 -7.85
N ARG A 159 -9.37 9.76 -7.96
CA ARG A 159 -8.68 10.06 -9.20
C ARG A 159 -7.18 9.95 -8.98
N PHE A 160 -6.49 9.22 -9.86
CA PHE A 160 -5.05 9.15 -9.83
C PHE A 160 -4.49 9.10 -11.26
N GLY A 161 -3.77 10.15 -11.64
CA GLY A 161 -3.00 10.23 -12.86
C GLY A 161 -1.52 10.01 -12.58
N GLY A 162 -0.75 9.72 -13.60
CA GLY A 162 0.69 9.60 -13.49
C GLY A 162 1.30 9.01 -14.75
N GLU A 163 2.30 9.66 -15.29
CA GLU A 163 3.09 9.15 -16.39
C GLU A 163 3.77 7.86 -15.95
N ALA A 164 3.43 6.74 -16.57
CA ALA A 164 4.08 5.48 -16.30
C ALA A 164 4.79 4.96 -17.55
N ASN A 165 5.84 4.20 -17.32
CA ASN A 165 6.43 3.38 -18.36
C ASN A 165 5.43 2.28 -18.76
N ARG A 166 5.57 1.76 -19.98
CA ARG A 166 4.78 0.62 -20.44
C ARG A 166 4.89 -0.52 -19.44
N GLY A 167 3.78 -0.90 -18.83
CA GLY A 167 3.69 -2.12 -18.05
C GLY A 167 3.82 -3.36 -18.95
N GLU A 168 4.24 -4.46 -18.40
CA GLU A 168 4.35 -5.74 -19.12
C GLU A 168 2.97 -6.37 -19.37
N SER A 169 1.98 -5.98 -18.55
CA SER A 169 0.58 -6.42 -18.66
C SER A 169 -0.32 -5.31 -19.24
N PRO A 170 -1.32 -5.64 -20.07
CA PRO A 170 -2.33 -4.68 -20.50
C PRO A 170 -3.12 -4.07 -19.35
N HIS A 171 -3.14 -4.70 -18.17
CA HIS A 171 -3.83 -4.24 -16.97
C HIS A 171 -2.90 -3.67 -15.90
N ALA A 172 -1.63 -3.38 -16.23
CA ALA A 172 -0.64 -2.88 -15.28
C ALA A 172 -1.09 -1.62 -14.54
N ASN A 173 -1.73 -0.65 -15.24
CA ASN A 173 -2.29 0.53 -14.57
C ASN A 173 -3.25 0.13 -13.42
N LEU A 174 -4.19 -0.76 -13.69
CA LEU A 174 -5.18 -1.19 -12.69
C LEU A 174 -4.53 -1.93 -11.51
N ILE A 175 -3.71 -2.94 -11.80
CA ILE A 175 -3.17 -3.85 -10.78
C ILE A 175 -2.02 -3.21 -10.00
N GLU A 176 -1.11 -2.50 -10.68
CA GLU A 176 0.10 -1.96 -10.05
C GLU A 176 -0.10 -0.58 -9.43
N THR A 177 -1.00 0.24 -9.99
CA THR A 177 -1.17 1.63 -9.56
C THR A 177 -2.52 1.87 -8.90
N GLN A 178 -3.62 1.48 -9.55
CA GLN A 178 -4.95 1.74 -9.00
C GLN A 178 -5.33 0.82 -7.83
N CYS A 179 -4.52 -0.21 -7.52
CA CYS A 179 -4.65 -0.98 -6.28
C CYS A 179 -4.64 -0.07 -5.03
N HIS A 180 -3.90 1.04 -5.04
CA HIS A 180 -3.96 2.05 -3.99
C HIS A 180 -5.35 2.70 -3.89
N GLY A 181 -5.99 2.97 -5.04
CA GLY A 181 -7.33 3.57 -5.08
C GLY A 181 -8.40 2.62 -4.57
N LEU A 182 -8.34 1.36 -4.96
CA LEU A 182 -9.25 0.32 -4.49
C LEU A 182 -9.11 0.11 -2.97
N ASP A 183 -7.89 0.02 -2.49
CA ASP A 183 -7.57 -0.08 -1.08
C ASP A 183 -8.07 1.13 -0.27
N MET A 184 -7.81 2.34 -0.76
CA MET A 184 -8.21 3.58 -0.09
C MET A 184 -9.72 3.78 -0.05
N LEU A 185 -10.44 3.47 -1.13
CA LEU A 185 -11.89 3.57 -1.17
C LEU A 185 -12.54 2.62 -0.16
N GLU A 186 -12.08 1.36 -0.07
CA GLU A 186 -12.56 0.43 0.95
C GLU A 186 -12.14 0.83 2.37
N LEU A 187 -10.97 1.41 2.55
CA LEU A 187 -10.52 1.93 3.85
C LEU A 187 -11.46 3.01 4.40
N PHE A 188 -11.97 3.88 3.54
CA PHE A 188 -12.83 4.99 3.96
C PHE A 188 -14.31 4.60 4.09
N PHE A 189 -14.83 3.82 3.14
CA PHE A 189 -16.27 3.60 3.02
C PHE A 189 -16.69 2.13 3.20
N GLY A 190 -15.73 1.24 3.46
CA GLY A 190 -16.00 -0.19 3.62
C GLY A 190 -16.05 -0.94 2.29
N PRO A 191 -16.47 -2.21 2.29
CA PRO A 191 -16.35 -3.09 1.13
C PRO A 191 -17.12 -2.59 -0.09
N ILE A 192 -16.45 -2.63 -1.26
CA ILE A 192 -17.08 -2.42 -2.56
C ILE A 192 -17.86 -3.69 -2.91
N SER A 193 -19.16 -3.55 -3.19
CA SER A 193 -20.07 -4.67 -3.48
C SER A 193 -20.30 -4.91 -4.97
N SER A 194 -20.07 -3.89 -5.82
CA SER A 194 -20.14 -4.07 -7.27
C SER A 194 -19.37 -3.02 -8.03
N VAL A 195 -19.01 -3.36 -9.26
CA VAL A 195 -18.26 -2.48 -10.17
C VAL A 195 -18.85 -2.50 -11.59
N MET A 196 -18.75 -1.36 -12.29
CA MET A 196 -18.99 -1.26 -13.73
C MET A 196 -17.91 -0.39 -14.36
N ALA A 197 -17.17 -0.93 -15.31
CA ALA A 197 -15.95 -0.34 -15.81
C ALA A 197 -15.93 -0.07 -17.31
N GLN A 198 -15.21 0.99 -17.69
CA GLN A 198 -14.76 1.26 -19.04
C GLN A 198 -13.27 1.54 -19.05
N MET A 199 -12.55 0.94 -19.97
CA MET A 199 -11.12 1.16 -20.13
C MET A 199 -10.80 1.56 -21.56
N THR A 200 -9.75 2.35 -21.76
CA THR A 200 -9.30 2.77 -23.08
C THR A 200 -7.80 2.60 -23.23
N ASP A 201 -7.40 2.19 -24.40
CA ASP A 201 -6.01 2.07 -24.84
C ASP A 201 -5.75 3.13 -25.93
N LYS A 202 -5.17 4.28 -25.54
CA LYS A 202 -4.90 5.38 -26.47
C LYS A 202 -3.41 5.61 -26.73
N THR A 203 -2.56 5.32 -25.78
CA THR A 203 -1.16 5.75 -25.86
C THR A 203 -0.14 4.62 -25.70
N TYR A 204 -0.44 3.54 -24.99
CA TYR A 204 0.57 2.58 -24.55
C TYR A 204 0.43 1.17 -25.08
N GLY A 205 -0.57 0.85 -25.89
CA GLY A 205 -0.89 -0.54 -26.26
C GLY A 205 -1.33 -1.37 -25.05
N ALA A 206 -1.99 -0.69 -24.09
CA ALA A 206 -2.48 -1.24 -22.84
C ALA A 206 -3.60 -0.33 -22.33
N TYR A 207 -4.42 -0.79 -21.40
CA TYR A 207 -5.50 0.01 -20.83
C TYR A 207 -4.95 1.15 -19.95
N SER A 208 -4.59 2.25 -20.60
CA SER A 208 -3.92 3.41 -19.98
C SER A 208 -4.85 4.28 -19.14
N THR A 209 -6.15 4.34 -19.50
CA THR A 209 -7.15 5.10 -18.74
C THR A 209 -8.35 4.20 -18.41
N ILE A 210 -8.74 4.23 -17.14
CA ILE A 210 -9.73 3.35 -16.52
C ILE A 210 -10.73 4.21 -15.77
N ALA A 211 -12.02 4.05 -16.08
CA ALA A 211 -13.13 4.68 -15.37
C ALA A 211 -14.06 3.60 -14.83
N VAL A 212 -14.31 3.62 -13.51
CA VAL A 212 -15.12 2.65 -12.80
C VAL A 212 -16.21 3.34 -12.00
N ALA A 213 -17.45 2.91 -12.15
CA ALA A 213 -18.52 3.19 -11.19
C ALA A 213 -18.56 2.06 -10.15
N LEU A 214 -18.73 2.42 -8.86
CA LEU A 214 -18.66 1.53 -7.72
C LEU A 214 -19.95 1.64 -6.89
N GLU A 215 -20.33 0.55 -6.24
CA GLU A 215 -21.29 0.56 -5.14
C GLU A 215 -20.64 -0.11 -3.92
N PHE A 216 -20.83 0.49 -2.75
CA PHE A 216 -20.34 -0.04 -1.47
C PHE A 216 -21.42 -0.87 -0.79
N ALA A 217 -21.02 -1.81 0.06
CA ALA A 217 -21.94 -2.67 0.80
C ALA A 217 -22.92 -1.91 1.73
N ASN A 218 -22.57 -0.67 2.12
CA ASN A 218 -23.43 0.22 2.92
C ASN A 218 -24.44 1.03 2.06
N GLY A 219 -24.46 0.83 0.74
CA GLY A 219 -25.35 1.53 -0.18
C GLY A 219 -24.81 2.87 -0.73
N ALA A 220 -23.64 3.32 -0.29
CA ALA A 220 -22.96 4.45 -0.91
C ALA A 220 -22.47 4.08 -2.32
N VAL A 221 -22.25 5.09 -3.17
CA VAL A 221 -21.72 4.91 -4.51
C VAL A 221 -20.34 5.55 -4.66
N GLY A 222 -19.62 5.23 -5.72
CA GLY A 222 -18.33 5.86 -5.94
C GLY A 222 -17.83 5.79 -7.37
N THR A 223 -16.70 6.43 -7.59
CA THR A 223 -15.99 6.39 -8.87
C THR A 223 -14.49 6.24 -8.66
N LEU A 224 -13.85 5.47 -9.54
CA LEU A 224 -12.40 5.43 -9.67
C LEU A 224 -12.03 5.86 -11.09
N LEU A 225 -11.17 6.86 -11.22
CA LEU A 225 -10.57 7.29 -12.49
C LEU A 225 -9.05 7.18 -12.38
N GLY A 226 -8.47 6.22 -13.07
CA GLY A 226 -7.03 6.00 -13.14
C GLY A 226 -6.49 6.26 -14.55
N SER A 227 -5.40 7.03 -14.70
CA SER A 227 -4.87 7.32 -16.03
C SER A 227 -3.35 7.47 -16.04
N TYR A 228 -2.68 6.66 -16.87
CA TYR A 228 -1.28 6.85 -17.24
C TYR A 228 -1.09 7.94 -18.31
N ASP A 229 -2.19 8.41 -18.94
CA ASP A 229 -2.17 9.50 -19.91
C ASP A 229 -2.19 10.90 -19.24
N SER A 230 -2.27 10.95 -17.90
CA SER A 230 -2.32 12.19 -17.14
C SER A 230 -0.96 12.47 -16.50
N SER A 231 -0.43 13.69 -16.68
CA SER A 231 0.87 14.05 -16.12
C SER A 231 0.84 14.30 -14.61
N TYR A 232 1.88 13.88 -13.90
CA TYR A 232 2.11 14.24 -12.49
C TYR A 232 2.31 15.75 -12.26
N SER A 233 2.60 16.51 -13.32
CA SER A 233 2.73 17.97 -13.22
C SER A 233 1.38 18.70 -13.14
N TYR A 234 0.28 18.02 -13.41
CA TYR A 234 -1.04 18.62 -13.29
C TYR A 234 -1.44 18.78 -11.82
N PRO A 235 -2.07 19.93 -11.45
CA PRO A 235 -2.64 20.06 -10.12
C PRO A 235 -3.67 18.97 -9.85
N ASP A 236 -3.67 18.45 -8.60
CA ASP A 236 -4.57 17.37 -8.20
C ASP A 236 -4.45 16.12 -9.08
N SER A 237 -3.22 15.76 -9.45
CA SER A 237 -2.95 14.50 -10.17
C SER A 237 -3.45 13.29 -9.36
N GLN A 238 -3.50 13.41 -8.04
CA GLN A 238 -4.19 12.50 -7.13
C GLN A 238 -5.21 13.27 -6.30
N LEU A 239 -6.46 12.81 -6.32
CA LEU A 239 -7.57 13.41 -5.57
C LEU A 239 -8.44 12.32 -4.96
N VAL A 240 -8.78 12.49 -3.67
CA VAL A 240 -9.81 11.71 -2.99
C VAL A 240 -10.89 12.67 -2.50
N GLU A 241 -12.14 12.38 -2.84
CA GLU A 241 -13.28 13.09 -2.30
C GLU A 241 -14.22 12.10 -1.60
N LEU A 242 -14.62 12.45 -0.38
CA LEU A 242 -15.49 11.66 0.48
C LEU A 242 -16.66 12.55 0.89
N ASN A 243 -17.88 12.16 0.54
CA ASN A 243 -19.09 12.86 0.90
C ASN A 243 -19.99 11.99 1.77
N GLY A 244 -20.41 12.54 2.88
CA GLY A 244 -21.39 11.96 3.76
C GLY A 244 -22.58 12.90 3.99
N THR A 245 -23.53 12.46 4.81
CA THR A 245 -24.78 13.19 5.08
C THR A 245 -24.55 14.47 5.89
N LEU A 246 -23.44 14.61 6.63
CA LEU A 246 -23.13 15.75 7.50
C LEU A 246 -21.92 16.56 7.04
N GLY A 247 -21.10 16.05 6.12
CA GLY A 247 -19.90 16.76 5.69
C GLY A 247 -19.19 16.13 4.51
N ARG A 248 -18.15 16.82 4.09
CA ARG A 248 -17.29 16.47 2.96
C ARG A 248 -15.83 16.55 3.35
N ALA A 249 -15.02 15.59 2.91
CA ALA A 249 -13.56 15.61 2.99
C ALA A 249 -12.96 15.55 1.60
N VAL A 250 -11.93 16.35 1.32
CA VAL A 250 -11.16 16.30 0.07
C VAL A 250 -9.67 16.23 0.39
N ILE A 251 -8.99 15.21 -0.13
CA ILE A 251 -7.54 15.02 0.01
C ILE A 251 -6.89 15.30 -1.35
N HIS A 252 -5.90 16.18 -1.36
CA HIS A 252 -5.17 16.59 -2.54
C HIS A 252 -3.75 15.99 -2.55
N ASP A 253 -3.36 15.40 -3.68
CA ASP A 253 -2.02 14.84 -3.95
C ASP A 253 -1.48 14.00 -2.79
N THR A 254 -2.30 13.16 -2.23
CA THR A 254 -2.05 12.23 -1.11
C THR A 254 -1.54 12.91 0.16
N VAL A 255 -0.48 13.72 0.07
CA VAL A 255 0.23 14.33 1.21
C VAL A 255 0.08 15.84 1.31
N ARG A 256 -0.54 16.51 0.31
CA ARG A 256 -0.53 17.97 0.22
C ARG A 256 -1.47 18.65 1.20
N SER A 257 -2.74 18.30 1.18
CA SER A 257 -3.74 18.91 2.05
C SER A 257 -5.00 18.08 2.23
N LEU A 258 -5.72 18.34 3.30
CA LEU A 258 -7.08 17.90 3.57
C LEU A 258 -7.97 19.13 3.75
N SER A 259 -9.12 19.12 3.09
CA SER A 259 -10.20 20.08 3.30
C SER A 259 -11.40 19.36 3.92
N LEU A 260 -11.95 19.89 5.01
CA LEU A 260 -13.16 19.42 5.68
C LEU A 260 -14.20 20.52 5.68
N GLN A 261 -15.44 20.19 5.33
CA GLN A 261 -16.55 21.13 5.29
C GLN A 261 -17.84 20.46 5.77
N SER A 262 -18.55 21.10 6.70
CA SER A 262 -19.84 20.61 7.17
C SER A 262 -20.98 21.03 6.24
N VAL A 263 -22.05 20.25 6.22
CA VAL A 263 -23.25 20.59 5.44
C VAL A 263 -23.83 21.94 5.93
N GLY A 264 -24.10 22.82 4.99
CA GLY A 264 -24.65 24.16 5.27
C GLY A 264 -23.62 25.19 5.72
N ASP A 265 -22.37 24.82 5.91
CA ASP A 265 -21.29 25.78 6.18
C ASP A 265 -20.61 26.21 4.88
N GLU A 266 -20.43 27.50 4.67
CA GLU A 266 -19.69 28.06 3.53
C GLU A 266 -18.17 28.09 3.78
N VAL A 267 -17.71 27.73 5.00
CA VAL A 267 -16.30 27.74 5.39
C VAL A 267 -15.74 26.31 5.39
N ALA A 268 -14.64 26.11 4.68
CA ALA A 268 -13.88 24.87 4.73
C ALA A 268 -12.71 24.97 5.72
N HIS A 269 -12.54 23.96 6.55
CA HIS A 269 -11.34 23.79 7.39
C HIS A 269 -10.27 23.07 6.60
N VAL A 270 -9.13 23.75 6.35
CA VAL A 270 -8.02 23.17 5.56
C VAL A 270 -6.85 22.87 6.46
N TRP A 271 -6.41 21.60 6.44
CA TRP A 271 -5.11 21.22 6.94
C TRP A 271 -4.11 21.17 5.78
N GLN A 272 -2.98 21.78 6.00
CA GLN A 272 -1.82 21.71 5.12
C GLN A 272 -0.55 21.74 5.98
N ALA A 273 0.45 20.96 5.61
CA ALA A 273 1.71 20.94 6.36
C ALA A 273 2.35 22.33 6.42
N GLY A 274 2.69 22.78 7.63
CA GLY A 274 3.33 24.08 7.86
C GLY A 274 4.72 24.18 7.25
N TYR A 275 5.30 25.39 7.29
CA TYR A 275 6.56 25.72 6.61
C TYR A 275 7.72 24.78 6.98
N PHE A 276 7.83 24.38 8.25
CA PHE A 276 8.89 23.50 8.75
C PHE A 276 8.48 22.02 8.86
N ASN A 277 7.29 21.65 8.38
CA ASN A 277 6.82 20.27 8.45
C ASN A 277 7.06 19.54 7.12
N ASP A 278 8.34 19.36 6.77
CA ASP A 278 8.74 18.67 5.54
C ASP A 278 8.38 17.18 5.58
N GLU A 279 8.41 16.57 6.75
CA GLU A 279 8.08 15.17 6.94
C GLU A 279 6.64 14.84 6.50
N ALA A 280 5.66 15.67 6.85
CA ALA A 280 4.28 15.47 6.43
C ALA A 280 4.07 15.70 4.94
N ARG A 281 4.86 16.61 4.31
CA ARG A 281 4.80 16.90 2.87
C ARG A 281 5.50 15.87 1.99
N TYR A 282 6.44 15.11 2.55
CA TYR A 282 7.27 14.19 1.79
C TYR A 282 6.54 12.86 1.59
N PHE A 283 6.26 12.53 0.33
CA PHE A 283 5.54 11.28 0.00
C PHE A 283 6.25 10.04 0.55
N ALA A 284 7.59 9.96 0.45
CA ALA A 284 8.31 8.82 1.01
C ALA A 284 8.19 8.70 2.53
N GLY A 285 7.85 9.77 3.26
CA GLY A 285 7.52 9.72 4.70
C GLY A 285 6.28 8.86 5.02
N THR A 286 5.43 8.55 4.03
CA THR A 286 4.33 7.61 4.24
C THR A 286 4.83 6.19 4.54
N PHE A 287 5.96 5.80 3.97
CA PHE A 287 6.62 4.53 4.27
C PHE A 287 7.18 4.52 5.69
N ASP A 288 7.85 5.60 6.10
CA ASP A 288 8.37 5.73 7.46
C ASP A 288 7.23 5.59 8.49
N ARG A 289 6.09 6.27 8.27
CA ARG A 289 4.89 6.17 9.13
C ARG A 289 4.22 4.80 9.12
N HIS A 290 4.28 4.07 7.99
CA HIS A 290 3.84 2.68 7.96
C HIS A 290 4.72 1.83 8.89
N VAL A 291 6.04 1.98 8.80
CA VAL A 291 7.00 1.24 9.62
C VAL A 291 6.87 1.61 11.11
N ASP A 292 6.48 2.86 11.44
CA ASP A 292 6.17 3.28 12.82
C ASP A 292 5.04 2.47 13.46
N ARG A 293 4.14 1.92 12.65
CA ARG A 293 3.05 1.03 13.11
C ARG A 293 3.43 -0.44 12.98
N LEU A 294 4.22 -0.79 11.97
CA LEU A 294 4.60 -2.15 11.64
C LEU A 294 5.48 -2.79 12.71
N ILE A 295 6.56 -2.10 13.12
CA ILE A 295 7.52 -2.65 14.08
C ILE A 295 6.91 -2.91 15.46
N PRO A 296 6.14 -1.98 16.07
CA PRO A 296 5.42 -2.29 17.30
C PRO A 296 4.45 -3.47 17.14
N ALA A 297 3.65 -3.51 16.06
CA ALA A 297 2.71 -4.61 15.83
C ALA A 297 3.41 -5.97 15.76
N LEU A 298 4.55 -6.06 15.03
CA LEU A 298 5.35 -7.28 14.96
C LEU A 298 5.87 -7.71 16.34
N ARG A 299 6.42 -6.77 17.13
CA ARG A 299 6.95 -7.05 18.46
C ARG A 299 5.90 -7.51 19.46
N ASP A 300 4.71 -6.94 19.35
CA ASP A 300 3.57 -7.25 20.22
C ASP A 300 2.84 -8.54 19.80
N GLY A 301 3.25 -9.19 18.70
CA GLY A 301 2.57 -10.34 18.12
C GLY A 301 1.16 -10.01 17.61
N ALA A 302 0.90 -8.74 17.30
CA ALA A 302 -0.35 -8.28 16.71
C ALA A 302 -0.38 -8.50 15.19
N SER A 303 -1.54 -8.35 14.58
CA SER A 303 -1.67 -8.39 13.11
C SER A 303 -0.96 -7.20 12.46
N PRO A 304 -0.45 -7.34 11.22
CA PRO A 304 0.11 -6.22 10.45
C PRO A 304 -0.88 -5.05 10.36
N PRO A 305 -0.41 -3.78 10.39
CA PRO A 305 -1.27 -2.61 10.19
C PRO A 305 -2.01 -2.64 8.84
N VAL A 306 -1.42 -3.27 7.85
CA VAL A 306 -2.03 -3.60 6.55
C VAL A 306 -1.76 -5.08 6.28
N PRO A 307 -2.70 -5.98 6.60
CA PRO A 307 -2.56 -7.39 6.28
C PRO A 307 -2.47 -7.62 4.77
N ALA A 308 -1.73 -8.66 4.35
CA ALA A 308 -1.63 -9.04 2.93
C ALA A 308 -2.99 -9.35 2.28
N LEU A 309 -4.00 -9.69 3.09
CA LEU A 309 -5.41 -9.82 2.67
C LEU A 309 -5.92 -8.55 1.96
N ALA A 310 -5.44 -7.35 2.33
CA ALA A 310 -5.79 -6.11 1.62
C ALA A 310 -5.28 -6.11 0.17
N GLY A 311 -4.10 -6.71 -0.08
CA GLY A 311 -3.55 -6.91 -1.42
C GLY A 311 -4.37 -7.90 -2.26
N HIS A 312 -4.77 -9.02 -1.66
CA HIS A 312 -5.69 -9.98 -2.27
C HIS A 312 -7.02 -9.29 -2.64
N ARG A 313 -7.59 -8.52 -1.73
CA ARG A 313 -8.85 -7.80 -1.96
C ARG A 313 -8.75 -6.79 -3.11
N ALA A 314 -7.68 -6.01 -3.16
CA ALA A 314 -7.43 -5.09 -4.26
C ALA A 314 -7.32 -5.82 -5.62
N LEU A 315 -6.66 -6.98 -5.63
CA LEU A 315 -6.56 -7.81 -6.84
C LEU A 315 -7.91 -8.40 -7.25
N ALA A 316 -8.72 -8.88 -6.31
CA ALA A 316 -10.07 -9.39 -6.60
C ALA A 316 -10.98 -8.32 -7.20
N LEU A 317 -10.88 -7.09 -6.70
CA LEU A 317 -11.58 -5.94 -7.28
C LEU A 317 -11.04 -5.61 -8.69
N ALA A 318 -9.74 -5.69 -8.90
CA ALA A 318 -9.15 -5.48 -10.22
C ALA A 318 -9.64 -6.52 -11.24
N GLU A 319 -9.73 -7.80 -10.89
CA GLU A 319 -10.27 -8.84 -11.75
C GLU A 319 -11.76 -8.63 -12.06
N ALA A 320 -12.56 -8.21 -11.06
CA ALA A 320 -13.96 -7.85 -11.28
C ALA A 320 -14.11 -6.65 -12.24
N ILE A 321 -13.23 -5.66 -12.15
CA ILE A 321 -13.17 -4.50 -13.03
C ILE A 321 -12.80 -4.92 -14.47
N ILE A 322 -11.83 -5.82 -14.65
CA ILE A 322 -11.45 -6.38 -15.95
C ILE A 322 -12.65 -7.12 -16.56
N THR A 323 -13.25 -8.02 -15.80
CA THR A 323 -14.44 -8.78 -16.23
C THR A 323 -15.60 -7.85 -16.63
N SER A 324 -15.83 -6.79 -15.83
CA SER A 324 -16.87 -5.81 -16.12
C SER A 324 -16.63 -5.10 -17.45
N HIS A 325 -15.39 -4.66 -17.70
CA HIS A 325 -15.03 -4.01 -18.95
C HIS A 325 -15.19 -4.94 -20.16
N GLU A 326 -14.68 -6.17 -20.08
CA GLU A 326 -14.69 -7.13 -21.19
C GLU A 326 -16.10 -7.60 -21.55
N ALA A 327 -16.94 -7.84 -20.53
CA ALA A 327 -18.32 -8.27 -20.72
C ALA A 327 -19.30 -7.12 -20.95
N GLY A 328 -18.93 -5.87 -20.63
CA GLY A 328 -19.80 -4.71 -20.70
C GLY A 328 -20.96 -4.74 -19.70
N VAL A 329 -20.77 -5.35 -18.53
CA VAL A 329 -21.81 -5.55 -17.52
C VAL A 329 -21.31 -5.14 -16.11
N ARG A 330 -22.27 -4.86 -15.23
CA ARG A 330 -22.00 -4.75 -13.79
C ARG A 330 -21.58 -6.13 -13.24
N VAL A 331 -20.55 -6.14 -12.41
CA VAL A 331 -20.04 -7.34 -11.73
C VAL A 331 -20.16 -7.15 -10.22
N GLU A 332 -20.81 -8.09 -9.55
CA GLU A 332 -20.85 -8.17 -8.09
C GLU A 332 -19.51 -8.67 -7.56
N THR A 333 -19.05 -8.10 -6.45
CA THR A 333 -17.81 -8.50 -5.80
C THR A 333 -18.13 -9.20 -4.48
N ALA A 334 -17.46 -10.31 -4.21
CA ALA A 334 -17.62 -11.00 -2.94
C ALA A 334 -17.21 -10.07 -1.78
N ALA A 335 -18.08 -9.93 -0.76
CA ALA A 335 -17.63 -9.34 0.49
C ALA A 335 -16.61 -10.30 1.12
N THR A 336 -15.42 -9.84 1.46
CA THR A 336 -14.50 -10.60 2.31
C THR A 336 -15.14 -10.74 3.68
N SER A 337 -15.49 -11.98 4.04
CA SER A 337 -15.98 -12.34 5.37
C SER A 337 -14.86 -12.23 6.41
#